data_20547ae7ad1d5c25c32c50a579ad9da2
#
_entry.id   20547ae7ad1d5c25c32c50a579ad9da2
#
_cell.length_a   1.000
_cell.length_b   1.000
_cell.length_c   1.000
_cell.angle_alpha   90.00
_cell.angle_beta   90.00
_cell.angle_gamma   90.00
#
_symmetry.space_group_name_H-M   'P 1'
#
loop_
_entity.id
_entity.type
_entity.pdbx_description
1 polymer ?
#
loop_
_entity_poly.entity_id
_entity_poly.type
_entity_poly.pdbx_seq_one_letter_code
_entity_poly.pdbx_strand_id
1 'polypeptide(L)'
;MKKMASICLFIVTILSFLVTINLYQSKDYEQVMKMGQTTNSFNFYIQNSDMTPNEEISLFKHLSHKYDASFILTTTGQNGIIEKSVIASKNFPAKLFRLKKVKFNNQNNFYASYQTKDKNQLDTIPTFFSRSKVLLETLPRYYRNGKKNIDGVYTVLVSQHNKSRLLKDLSINLNQSTNKLLTPTKNFYVEYANNNLYGLILIAIVCVLVFILVNVYLPMSQINVIGIQKLNGWSNITVFNGLTKLGAI
;
A
#
# COMPACT_ATOMS: atom_id res chain seq x y z
N MET A 1 -27.37 -19.03 -26.99
CA MET A 1 -25.93 -19.29 -26.77
C MET A 1 -25.07 -18.02 -26.92
N LYS A 2 -25.22 -17.22 -27.97
CA LYS A 2 -24.48 -15.95 -28.19
C LYS A 2 -24.64 -14.95 -27.05
N LYS A 3 -25.88 -14.74 -26.59
CA LYS A 3 -26.13 -13.86 -25.44
C LYS A 3 -25.38 -14.31 -24.17
N MET A 4 -25.22 -15.62 -23.96
CA MET A 4 -24.45 -16.14 -22.81
C MET A 4 -22.93 -15.86 -22.99
N ALA A 5 -22.37 -16.09 -24.17
CA ALA A 5 -20.97 -15.78 -24.44
C ALA A 5 -20.67 -14.28 -24.27
N SER A 6 -21.56 -13.42 -24.77
CA SER A 6 -21.44 -11.96 -24.58
C SER A 6 -21.54 -11.56 -23.10
N ILE A 7 -22.46 -12.16 -22.36
CA ILE A 7 -22.58 -11.93 -20.92
C ILE A 7 -21.31 -12.38 -20.17
N CYS A 8 -20.80 -13.58 -20.49
CA CYS A 8 -19.54 -14.07 -19.89
C CYS A 8 -18.37 -13.14 -20.20
N LEU A 9 -18.22 -12.68 -21.45
CA LEU A 9 -17.17 -11.74 -21.82
C LEU A 9 -17.28 -10.41 -21.04
N PHE A 10 -18.47 -9.89 -20.92
CA PHE A 10 -18.75 -8.66 -20.16
C PHE A 10 -18.39 -8.83 -18.68
N ILE A 11 -18.78 -9.96 -18.07
CA ILE A 11 -18.43 -10.28 -16.68
C ILE A 11 -16.91 -10.38 -16.49
N VAL A 12 -16.20 -11.09 -17.39
CA VAL A 12 -14.72 -11.22 -17.34
C VAL A 12 -14.06 -9.84 -17.46
N THR A 13 -14.57 -8.98 -18.35
CA THR A 13 -14.03 -7.61 -18.51
C THR A 13 -14.21 -6.78 -17.24
N ILE A 14 -15.40 -6.82 -16.62
CA ILE A 14 -15.64 -6.10 -15.37
C ILE A 14 -14.73 -6.62 -14.26
N LEU A 15 -14.60 -7.95 -14.12
CA LEU A 15 -13.76 -8.55 -13.09
C LEU A 15 -12.27 -8.23 -13.30
N SER A 16 -11.79 -8.26 -14.54
CA SER A 16 -10.42 -7.84 -14.87
C SER A 16 -10.17 -6.38 -14.49
N PHE A 17 -11.15 -5.52 -14.74
CA PHE A 17 -11.07 -4.11 -14.36
C PHE A 17 -11.03 -3.93 -12.84
N LEU A 18 -11.89 -4.65 -12.09
CA LEU A 18 -11.90 -4.64 -10.62
C LEU A 18 -10.58 -5.15 -10.03
N VAL A 19 -10.01 -6.23 -10.59
CA VAL A 19 -8.70 -6.75 -10.18
C VAL A 19 -7.61 -5.71 -10.40
N THR A 20 -7.61 -5.07 -11.57
CA THR A 20 -6.62 -4.03 -11.91
C THR A 20 -6.70 -2.85 -10.95
N ILE A 21 -7.91 -2.39 -10.62
CA ILE A 21 -8.12 -1.31 -9.64
C ILE A 21 -7.57 -1.71 -8.27
N ASN A 22 -7.87 -2.93 -7.81
CA ASN A 22 -7.40 -3.38 -6.50
C ASN A 22 -5.88 -3.55 -6.44
N LEU A 23 -5.26 -4.07 -7.49
CA LEU A 23 -3.80 -4.15 -7.60
C LEU A 23 -3.16 -2.76 -7.56
N TYR A 24 -3.75 -1.81 -8.27
CA TYR A 24 -3.29 -0.43 -8.26
C TYR A 24 -3.41 0.21 -6.87
N GLN A 25 -4.54 0.01 -6.19
CA GLN A 25 -4.76 0.52 -4.83
C GLN A 25 -3.80 -0.10 -3.82
N SER A 26 -3.53 -1.40 -3.94
CA SER A 26 -2.56 -2.10 -3.08
C SER A 26 -1.15 -1.55 -3.27
N LYS A 27 -0.70 -1.36 -4.50
CA LYS A 27 0.61 -0.75 -4.80
C LYS A 27 0.71 0.68 -4.30
N ASP A 28 -0.34 1.47 -4.47
CA ASP A 28 -0.39 2.82 -3.99
C ASP A 28 -0.31 2.89 -2.45
N TYR A 29 -1.08 2.05 -1.75
CA TYR A 29 -0.99 1.91 -0.31
C TYR A 29 0.43 1.55 0.14
N GLU A 30 1.06 0.57 -0.51
CA GLU A 30 2.44 0.16 -0.22
C GLU A 30 3.44 1.33 -0.45
N GLN A 31 3.29 2.09 -1.53
CA GLN A 31 4.13 3.27 -1.79
C GLN A 31 3.97 4.33 -0.70
N VAL A 32 2.75 4.56 -0.26
CA VAL A 32 2.48 5.53 0.82
C VAL A 32 3.03 5.02 2.16
N MET A 33 2.88 3.74 2.46
CA MET A 33 3.48 3.12 3.66
C MET A 33 5.00 3.23 3.66
N LYS A 34 5.65 3.07 2.50
CA LYS A 34 7.10 3.23 2.32
C LYS A 34 7.54 4.69 2.19
N MET A 35 6.61 5.64 2.11
CA MET A 35 6.94 7.06 2.06
C MET A 35 7.75 7.46 3.29
N GLY A 36 8.89 8.11 3.07
CA GLY A 36 9.85 8.42 4.13
C GLY A 36 10.97 7.38 4.28
N GLN A 37 10.96 6.28 3.52
CA GLN A 37 12.06 5.31 3.51
C GLN A 37 13.06 5.62 2.39
N THR A 38 14.33 5.32 2.64
CA THR A 38 15.44 5.41 1.68
C THR A 38 16.33 4.18 1.81
N THR A 39 17.29 4.02 0.91
CA THR A 39 18.31 2.97 1.02
C THR A 39 19.14 3.05 2.30
N ASN A 40 19.27 4.23 2.89
CA ASN A 40 19.99 4.47 4.14
C ASN A 40 19.09 4.48 5.38
N SER A 41 17.78 4.23 5.22
CA SER A 41 16.87 4.11 6.35
C SER A 41 16.86 2.69 6.90
N PHE A 42 16.49 2.56 8.16
CA PHE A 42 16.15 1.27 8.76
C PHE A 42 14.90 1.41 9.61
N ASN A 43 14.21 0.31 9.80
CA ASN A 43 13.06 0.25 10.69
C ASN A 43 13.46 -0.38 12.02
N PHE A 44 12.89 0.12 13.10
CA PHE A 44 12.92 -0.56 14.39
C PHE A 44 11.51 -0.60 14.99
N TYR A 45 11.32 -1.49 15.93
CA TYR A 45 10.02 -1.84 16.47
C TYR A 45 10.04 -1.66 17.99
N ILE A 46 9.18 -0.79 18.50
CA ILE A 46 8.96 -0.66 19.95
C ILE A 46 7.76 -1.52 20.32
N GLN A 47 7.91 -2.31 21.36
CA GLN A 47 6.87 -3.20 21.87
C GLN A 47 6.90 -3.21 23.38
N ASN A 48 5.73 -3.05 24.01
CA ASN A 48 5.56 -3.06 25.44
C ASN A 48 6.55 -2.12 26.14
N SER A 49 6.59 -0.87 25.68
CA SER A 49 7.44 0.15 26.28
C SER A 49 6.75 0.70 27.53
N ASP A 50 7.50 0.78 28.63
CA ASP A 50 7.05 1.42 29.87
C ASP A 50 7.24 2.95 29.86
N MET A 51 7.78 3.51 28.76
CA MET A 51 8.01 4.94 28.62
C MET A 51 6.72 5.71 28.44
N THR A 52 6.68 6.89 29.01
CA THR A 52 5.62 7.86 28.73
C THR A 52 5.86 8.56 27.38
N PRO A 53 4.82 9.11 26.73
CA PRO A 53 4.97 9.88 25.49
C PRO A 53 5.98 11.04 25.59
N ASN A 54 6.07 11.68 26.75
CA ASN A 54 7.02 12.79 26.96
C ASN A 54 8.47 12.30 27.03
N GLU A 55 8.71 11.17 27.68
CA GLU A 55 10.03 10.55 27.75
C GLU A 55 10.49 10.13 26.35
N GLU A 56 9.61 9.50 25.56
CA GLU A 56 9.90 9.11 24.20
C GLU A 56 10.24 10.33 23.32
N ILE A 57 9.41 11.38 23.37
CA ILE A 57 9.69 12.62 22.62
C ILE A 57 11.05 13.19 23.02
N SER A 58 11.37 13.20 24.31
CA SER A 58 12.65 13.71 24.82
C SER A 58 13.82 12.87 24.35
N LEU A 59 13.70 11.55 24.41
CA LEU A 59 14.69 10.60 23.93
C LEU A 59 14.96 10.81 22.43
N PHE A 60 13.91 10.78 21.62
CA PHE A 60 14.09 10.90 20.16
C PHE A 60 14.57 12.28 19.72
N LYS A 61 14.21 13.36 20.43
CA LYS A 61 14.80 14.69 20.20
C LYS A 61 16.29 14.69 20.51
N HIS A 62 16.69 14.11 21.64
CA HIS A 62 18.09 13.98 22.01
C HIS A 62 18.89 13.19 20.96
N LEU A 63 18.40 12.01 20.59
CA LEU A 63 19.05 11.17 19.59
C LEU A 63 19.05 11.81 18.19
N SER A 64 17.97 12.51 17.82
CA SER A 64 17.89 13.28 16.58
C SER A 64 18.98 14.33 16.49
N HIS A 65 19.19 15.07 17.58
CA HIS A 65 20.25 16.08 17.62
C HIS A 65 21.66 15.48 17.64
N LYS A 66 21.86 14.38 18.42
CA LYS A 66 23.17 13.73 18.58
C LYS A 66 23.67 13.08 17.29
N TYR A 67 22.77 12.47 16.49
CA TYR A 67 23.12 11.68 15.32
C TYR A 67 22.68 12.31 13.99
N ASP A 68 22.08 13.50 14.01
CA ASP A 68 21.37 14.10 12.86
C ASP A 68 20.39 13.11 12.22
N ALA A 69 19.64 12.41 13.08
CA ALA A 69 18.71 11.37 12.68
C ALA A 69 17.26 11.88 12.73
N SER A 70 16.44 11.45 11.80
CA SER A 70 14.99 11.69 11.84
C SER A 70 14.24 10.41 12.15
N PHE A 71 13.25 10.49 13.02
CA PHE A 71 12.41 9.38 13.44
C PHE A 71 11.01 9.58 12.89
N ILE A 72 10.45 8.55 12.25
CA ILE A 72 9.13 8.57 11.63
C ILE A 72 8.33 7.39 12.17
N LEU A 73 7.40 7.63 13.06
CA LEU A 73 6.38 6.66 13.47
C LEU A 73 5.34 6.55 12.37
N THR A 74 5.09 5.34 11.88
CA THR A 74 4.04 5.07 10.91
C THR A 74 2.91 4.30 11.57
N THR A 75 1.71 4.87 11.55
CA THR A 75 0.50 4.25 12.08
C THR A 75 -0.64 4.35 11.07
N THR A 76 -1.64 3.52 11.24
CA THR A 76 -2.90 3.63 10.49
C THR A 76 -3.94 4.21 11.44
N GLY A 77 -4.39 5.40 11.13
CA GLY A 77 -5.43 6.10 11.89
C GLY A 77 -6.84 5.61 11.52
N GLN A 78 -7.83 6.28 12.11
CA GLN A 78 -9.23 6.04 11.77
C GLN A 78 -9.47 6.31 10.29
N ASN A 79 -10.40 5.56 9.68
CA ASN A 79 -10.75 5.67 8.25
C ASN A 79 -9.60 5.37 7.27
N GLY A 80 -8.59 4.56 7.68
CA GLY A 80 -7.50 4.15 6.80
C GLY A 80 -6.51 5.27 6.44
N ILE A 81 -6.47 6.35 7.22
CA ILE A 81 -5.49 7.42 7.05
C ILE A 81 -4.13 6.91 7.51
N ILE A 82 -3.12 7.00 6.66
CA ILE A 82 -1.74 6.68 7.02
C ILE A 82 -1.13 7.90 7.69
N GLU A 83 -0.78 7.73 8.94
CA GLU A 83 -0.20 8.79 9.76
C GLU A 83 1.30 8.59 9.89
N LYS A 84 2.05 9.64 9.57
CA LYS A 84 3.50 9.72 9.66
C LYS A 84 3.86 10.78 10.69
N SER A 85 4.18 10.35 11.89
CA SER A 85 4.52 11.26 13.00
C SER A 85 6.03 11.38 13.15
N VAL A 86 6.55 12.59 13.06
CA VAL A 86 7.98 12.83 12.81
C VAL A 86 8.64 13.61 13.95
N ILE A 87 9.85 13.18 14.32
CA ILE A 87 10.87 14.06 14.91
C ILE A 87 11.92 14.29 13.83
N ALA A 88 11.89 15.48 13.25
CA ALA A 88 12.74 15.84 12.12
C ALA A 88 14.11 16.35 12.59
N SER A 89 15.19 15.88 11.97
CA SER A 89 16.51 16.48 12.07
C SER A 89 16.60 17.76 11.23
N LYS A 90 17.72 18.47 11.33
CA LYS A 90 17.97 19.67 10.50
C LYS A 90 17.93 19.37 9.00
N ASN A 91 18.36 18.17 8.62
CA ASN A 91 18.48 17.72 7.24
C ASN A 91 17.33 16.79 6.82
N PHE A 92 16.14 16.99 7.39
CA PHE A 92 14.97 16.17 7.06
C PHE A 92 14.64 16.23 5.55
N PRO A 93 14.61 15.09 4.84
CA PRO A 93 14.46 15.08 3.39
C PRO A 93 12.98 15.24 2.97
N ALA A 94 12.53 16.49 2.84
CA ALA A 94 11.16 16.83 2.44
C ALA A 94 10.71 16.15 1.13
N LYS A 95 11.63 15.94 0.20
CA LYS A 95 11.38 15.29 -1.10
C LYS A 95 10.81 13.86 -0.96
N LEU A 96 11.12 13.15 0.12
CA LEU A 96 10.56 11.81 0.39
C LEU A 96 9.05 11.84 0.61
N PHE A 97 8.52 13.00 0.99
CA PHE A 97 7.09 13.26 1.15
C PHE A 97 6.51 14.06 -0.02
N ARG A 98 7.24 14.16 -1.12
CA ARG A 98 6.86 14.94 -2.31
C ARG A 98 6.61 16.42 -2.00
N LEU A 99 7.21 16.92 -0.93
CA LEU A 99 7.14 18.31 -0.51
C LEU A 99 8.41 19.08 -0.93
N LYS A 100 8.26 20.33 -1.32
CA LYS A 100 9.40 21.20 -1.63
C LYS A 100 10.24 21.46 -0.39
N LYS A 101 9.59 21.67 0.74
CA LYS A 101 10.21 21.91 2.03
C LYS A 101 9.28 21.47 3.15
N VAL A 102 9.84 20.85 4.19
CA VAL A 102 9.11 20.55 5.41
C VAL A 102 9.64 21.49 6.50
N LYS A 103 8.77 22.29 7.08
CA LYS A 103 9.06 23.15 8.21
C LYS A 103 7.95 23.00 9.24
N PHE A 104 8.27 22.41 10.36
CA PHE A 104 7.39 22.42 11.51
C PHE A 104 7.75 23.61 12.40
N ASN A 105 7.29 24.82 12.02
CA ASN A 105 7.53 26.04 12.80
C ASN A 105 6.84 26.01 14.15
N ASN A 106 5.76 25.24 14.26
CA ASN A 106 5.00 25.00 15.48
C ASN A 106 4.73 23.49 15.59
N GLN A 107 4.68 23.01 16.84
CA GLN A 107 4.35 21.61 17.13
C GLN A 107 2.93 21.20 16.67
N ASN A 108 2.05 22.16 16.35
CA ASN A 108 0.70 21.92 15.85
C ASN A 108 0.62 21.82 14.33
N ASN A 109 1.67 22.18 13.62
CA ASN A 109 1.69 22.20 12.17
C ASN A 109 1.72 20.78 11.59
N PHE A 110 1.03 20.62 10.46
CA PHE A 110 0.97 19.34 9.74
C PHE A 110 0.81 19.53 8.24
N TYR A 111 1.04 18.47 7.49
CA TYR A 111 0.79 18.35 6.06
C TYR A 111 -0.17 17.17 5.86
N ALA A 112 -1.10 17.27 4.92
CA ALA A 112 -2.02 16.19 4.61
C ALA A 112 -2.20 16.05 3.11
N SER A 113 -2.52 14.85 2.62
CA SER A 113 -2.87 14.65 1.21
C SER A 113 -4.31 15.08 0.87
N TYR A 114 -5.01 15.59 1.84
CA TYR A 114 -6.39 16.08 1.73
C TYR A 114 -6.51 17.43 2.41
N GLN A 115 -7.46 18.22 1.95
CA GLN A 115 -7.70 19.55 2.51
C GLN A 115 -8.51 19.45 3.79
N THR A 116 -8.08 20.12 4.82
CA THR A 116 -8.79 20.26 6.10
C THR A 116 -9.18 21.72 6.34
N LYS A 117 -10.10 21.94 7.27
CA LYS A 117 -10.44 23.30 7.74
C LYS A 117 -9.49 23.79 8.84
N ASP A 118 -8.50 22.99 9.24
CA ASP A 118 -7.56 23.33 10.32
C ASP A 118 -6.50 24.31 9.79
N LYS A 119 -6.40 25.46 10.42
CA LYS A 119 -5.43 26.53 10.09
C LYS A 119 -3.96 26.10 10.27
N ASN A 120 -3.71 24.99 10.96
CA ASN A 120 -2.38 24.45 11.16
C ASN A 120 -1.91 23.56 9.98
N GLN A 121 -2.74 23.32 8.99
CA GLN A 121 -2.32 22.66 7.75
C GLN A 121 -1.44 23.61 6.94
N LEU A 122 -0.16 23.26 6.77
CA LEU A 122 0.81 24.11 6.08
C LEU A 122 0.75 23.98 4.57
N ASP A 123 0.55 22.74 4.08
CA ASP A 123 0.51 22.43 2.64
C ASP A 123 -0.15 21.07 2.40
N THR A 124 -0.40 20.79 1.13
CA THR A 124 -0.99 19.51 0.70
C THR A 124 0.09 18.60 0.14
N ILE A 125 0.13 17.36 0.65
CA ILE A 125 1.02 16.31 0.12
C ILE A 125 0.47 15.88 -1.23
N PRO A 126 1.23 16.01 -2.34
CA PRO A 126 0.77 15.56 -3.65
C PRO A 126 0.63 14.03 -3.68
N THR A 127 -0.57 13.55 -3.94
CA THR A 127 -0.86 12.14 -4.17
C THR A 127 -1.45 12.00 -5.56
N PHE A 128 -0.83 11.20 -6.42
CA PHE A 128 -1.35 10.91 -7.74
C PHE A 128 -2.32 9.74 -7.66
N PHE A 129 -3.59 9.99 -7.99
CA PHE A 129 -4.65 8.97 -8.09
C PHE A 129 -4.84 8.07 -6.86
N SER A 130 -4.26 8.47 -5.72
CA SER A 130 -4.31 7.69 -4.49
C SER A 130 -5.62 7.92 -3.74
N ARG A 131 -6.26 6.82 -3.34
CA ARG A 131 -7.33 6.85 -2.33
C ARG A 131 -6.75 6.90 -0.91
N SER A 132 -5.48 6.56 -0.75
CA SER A 132 -4.83 6.53 0.55
C SER A 132 -4.59 7.96 1.02
N LYS A 133 -5.20 8.32 2.13
CA LYS A 133 -5.00 9.61 2.78
C LYS A 133 -3.73 9.53 3.63
N VAL A 134 -2.90 10.56 3.53
CA VAL A 134 -1.65 10.68 4.31
C VAL A 134 -1.72 11.90 5.19
N LEU A 135 -1.31 11.75 6.42
CA LEU A 135 -1.09 12.82 7.37
C LEU A 135 0.37 12.79 7.82
N LEU A 136 1.10 13.89 7.62
CA LEU A 136 2.45 14.09 8.12
C LEU A 136 2.42 15.15 9.21
N GLU A 137 2.71 14.77 10.43
CA GLU A 137 2.65 15.64 11.60
C GLU A 137 3.87 15.46 12.50
N THR A 138 3.99 16.31 13.50
CA THR A 138 5.03 16.12 14.52
C THR A 138 4.62 15.07 15.54
N LEU A 139 5.56 14.31 16.09
CA LEU A 139 5.30 13.33 17.15
C LEU A 139 4.62 13.96 18.38
N PRO A 140 4.97 15.18 18.84
CA PRO A 140 4.23 15.86 19.91
C PRO A 140 2.76 16.13 19.58
N ARG A 141 2.42 16.43 18.30
CA ARG A 141 1.03 16.61 17.88
C ARG A 141 0.26 15.30 17.93
N TYR A 142 0.87 14.22 17.43
CA TYR A 142 0.31 12.88 17.47
C TYR A 142 -0.18 12.49 18.86
N TYR A 143 0.66 12.67 19.89
CA TYR A 143 0.28 12.34 21.26
C TYR A 143 -0.77 13.30 21.86
N ARG A 144 -0.73 14.58 21.49
CA ARG A 144 -1.75 15.53 21.90
C ARG A 144 -3.15 15.22 21.38
N ASN A 145 -3.24 14.60 20.22
CA ASN A 145 -4.51 14.16 19.63
C ASN A 145 -5.10 12.92 20.32
N GLY A 146 -4.64 12.60 21.53
CA GLY A 146 -5.18 11.52 22.37
C GLY A 146 -4.64 10.13 22.06
N LYS A 147 -3.65 10.02 21.17
CA LYS A 147 -2.98 8.76 20.85
C LYS A 147 -1.92 8.49 21.91
N LYS A 148 -2.08 7.38 22.65
CA LYS A 148 -1.20 7.07 23.79
C LYS A 148 -0.24 5.91 23.51
N ASN A 149 -0.37 5.26 22.35
CA ASN A 149 0.42 4.09 22.07
C ASN A 149 1.80 4.48 21.51
N ILE A 150 2.82 4.15 22.25
CA ILE A 150 4.24 4.31 21.88
C ILE A 150 4.68 3.17 20.99
N ASP A 151 4.08 1.99 21.18
CA ASP A 151 4.41 0.80 20.42
C ASP A 151 4.11 1.03 18.93
N GLY A 152 5.06 0.71 18.10
CA GLY A 152 4.90 0.94 16.68
C GLY A 152 6.15 0.67 15.85
N VAL A 153 6.00 0.93 14.56
CA VAL A 153 7.09 0.84 13.58
C VAL A 153 7.68 2.22 13.36
N TYR A 154 8.94 2.36 13.68
CA TYR A 154 9.70 3.58 13.50
C TYR A 154 10.67 3.42 12.35
N THR A 155 10.57 4.28 11.36
CA THR A 155 11.59 4.42 10.32
C THR A 155 12.58 5.49 10.72
N VAL A 156 13.86 5.16 10.70
CA VAL A 156 14.95 6.10 11.02
C VAL A 156 15.71 6.46 9.76
N LEU A 157 15.84 7.76 9.55
CA LEU A 157 16.71 8.33 8.53
C LEU A 157 17.99 8.81 9.21
N VAL A 158 19.09 8.14 8.95
CA VAL A 158 20.40 8.44 9.56
C VAL A 158 21.52 8.06 8.60
N SER A 159 22.67 8.73 8.72
CA SER A 159 23.85 8.32 7.95
C SER A 159 24.30 6.91 8.32
N GLN A 160 24.83 6.15 7.36
CA GLN A 160 25.29 4.78 7.57
C GLN A 160 26.34 4.68 8.69
N HIS A 161 27.19 5.71 8.80
CA HIS A 161 28.23 5.78 9.84
C HIS A 161 27.64 5.83 11.27
N ASN A 162 26.50 6.48 11.45
CA ASN A 162 25.88 6.67 12.77
C ASN A 162 24.89 5.55 13.14
N LYS A 163 24.51 4.70 12.19
CA LYS A 163 23.48 3.67 12.37
C LYS A 163 23.76 2.73 13.55
N SER A 164 24.96 2.15 13.62
CA SER A 164 25.30 1.19 14.68
C SER A 164 25.35 1.82 16.07
N ARG A 165 25.84 3.07 16.14
CA ARG A 165 25.90 3.83 17.40
C ARG A 165 24.49 4.20 17.87
N LEU A 166 23.65 4.66 16.95
CA LEU A 166 22.25 4.99 17.23
C LEU A 166 21.47 3.77 17.71
N LEU A 167 21.63 2.61 17.05
CA LEU A 167 20.99 1.37 17.46
C LEU A 167 21.41 0.92 18.87
N LYS A 168 22.68 1.08 19.21
CA LYS A 168 23.18 0.79 20.55
C LYS A 168 22.54 1.70 21.60
N ASP A 169 22.47 3.00 21.33
CA ASP A 169 21.86 3.95 22.25
C ASP A 169 20.34 3.70 22.39
N LEU A 170 19.64 3.38 21.30
CA LEU A 170 18.24 2.97 21.33
C LEU A 170 18.04 1.71 22.21
N SER A 171 18.88 0.70 22.02
CA SER A 171 18.84 -0.55 22.80
C SER A 171 18.98 -0.30 24.30
N ILE A 172 19.90 0.57 24.68
CA ILE A 172 20.12 0.92 26.10
C ILE A 172 18.94 1.70 26.66
N ASN A 173 18.51 2.76 25.97
CA ASN A 173 17.45 3.64 26.50
C ASN A 173 16.06 3.00 26.50
N LEU A 174 15.77 2.09 25.56
CA LEU A 174 14.51 1.37 25.48
C LEU A 174 14.54 0.05 26.29
N ASN A 175 15.68 -0.28 26.92
CA ASN A 175 15.88 -1.53 27.64
C ASN A 175 15.46 -2.77 26.81
N GLN A 176 15.80 -2.75 25.51
CA GLN A 176 15.47 -3.81 24.56
C GLN A 176 16.73 -4.22 23.78
N SER A 177 16.92 -5.52 23.56
CA SER A 177 18.05 -5.97 22.74
C SER A 177 17.93 -5.47 21.30
N THR A 178 19.08 -5.21 20.67
CA THR A 178 19.13 -4.74 19.27
C THR A 178 18.41 -5.70 18.32
N ASN A 179 18.51 -7.00 18.54
CA ASN A 179 17.79 -8.01 17.76
C ASN A 179 16.27 -7.86 17.91
N LYS A 180 15.76 -7.63 19.12
CA LYS A 180 14.32 -7.41 19.37
C LYS A 180 13.84 -6.15 18.68
N LEU A 181 14.63 -5.06 18.72
CA LEU A 181 14.31 -3.81 18.04
C LEU A 181 14.26 -3.97 16.51
N LEU A 182 15.08 -4.83 15.91
CA LEU A 182 15.14 -5.03 14.46
C LEU A 182 14.20 -6.13 13.94
N THR A 183 13.63 -6.94 14.82
CA THR A 183 12.74 -8.03 14.42
C THR A 183 11.31 -7.54 14.29
N PRO A 184 10.71 -7.58 13.09
CA PRO A 184 9.32 -7.19 12.90
C PRO A 184 8.39 -8.17 13.63
N THR A 185 7.45 -7.64 14.38
CA THR A 185 6.36 -8.44 14.94
C THR A 185 5.19 -8.50 13.97
N LYS A 186 4.52 -9.64 13.92
CA LYS A 186 3.39 -9.89 13.03
C LYS A 186 2.26 -8.85 13.19
N ASN A 187 2.14 -8.22 14.35
CA ASN A 187 1.05 -7.29 14.66
C ASN A 187 1.22 -5.87 14.07
N PHE A 188 2.42 -5.50 13.60
CA PHE A 188 2.65 -4.15 13.05
C PHE A 188 2.48 -4.05 11.54
N TYR A 189 2.53 -5.16 10.83
CA TYR A 189 2.11 -5.19 9.44
C TYR A 189 0.60 -5.39 9.42
N VAL A 190 -0.12 -4.30 9.21
CA VAL A 190 -1.55 -4.40 8.92
C VAL A 190 -1.69 -5.23 7.64
N GLU A 191 -2.18 -6.46 7.79
CA GLU A 191 -2.50 -7.39 6.70
C GLU A 191 -3.64 -6.87 5.80
N TYR A 192 -3.76 -5.55 5.66
CA TYR A 192 -4.90 -4.92 4.98
C TYR A 192 -4.93 -5.18 3.47
N ALA A 193 -3.80 -5.54 2.86
CA ALA A 193 -3.72 -5.68 1.42
C ALA A 193 -3.87 -7.12 0.91
N ASN A 194 -3.48 -8.14 1.69
CA ASN A 194 -3.31 -9.47 1.12
C ASN A 194 -4.58 -10.33 1.05
N ASN A 195 -5.48 -10.25 2.03
CA ASN A 195 -6.64 -11.15 2.03
C ASN A 195 -7.63 -10.85 0.89
N ASN A 196 -7.86 -9.59 0.57
CA ASN A 196 -8.72 -9.22 -0.56
C ASN A 196 -8.06 -9.52 -1.91
N LEU A 197 -6.73 -9.42 -2.02
CA LEU A 197 -6.01 -9.68 -3.24
C LEU A 197 -6.09 -11.15 -3.66
N TYR A 198 -5.86 -12.08 -2.73
CA TYR A 198 -5.97 -13.51 -2.99
C TYR A 198 -7.39 -13.91 -3.42
N GLY A 199 -8.41 -13.37 -2.77
CA GLY A 199 -9.80 -13.58 -3.17
C GLY A 199 -10.08 -13.10 -4.60
N LEU A 200 -9.59 -11.94 -4.98
CA LEU A 200 -9.76 -11.39 -6.32
C LEU A 200 -9.00 -12.17 -7.39
N ILE A 201 -7.78 -12.62 -7.10
CA ILE A 201 -7.02 -13.50 -8.00
C ILE A 201 -7.76 -14.82 -8.22
N LEU A 202 -8.29 -15.43 -7.16
CA LEU A 202 -9.06 -16.65 -7.26
C LEU A 202 -10.30 -16.46 -8.14
N ILE A 203 -11.06 -15.39 -7.94
CA ILE A 203 -12.21 -15.06 -8.78
C ILE A 203 -11.78 -14.85 -10.23
N ALA A 204 -10.68 -14.14 -10.49
CA ALA A 204 -10.16 -13.96 -11.84
C ALA A 204 -9.80 -15.28 -12.53
N ILE A 205 -9.14 -16.20 -11.81
CA ILE A 205 -8.83 -17.55 -12.32
C ILE A 205 -10.11 -18.32 -12.66
N VAL A 206 -11.11 -18.32 -11.78
CA VAL A 206 -12.40 -18.97 -12.04
C VAL A 206 -13.07 -18.41 -13.28
N CYS A 207 -13.05 -17.08 -13.47
CA CYS A 207 -13.63 -16.44 -14.64
C CYS A 207 -12.91 -16.82 -15.94
N VAL A 208 -11.58 -16.90 -15.92
CA VAL A 208 -10.80 -17.37 -17.07
C VAL A 208 -11.15 -18.82 -17.40
N LEU A 209 -11.27 -19.69 -16.39
CA LEU A 209 -11.67 -21.09 -16.60
C LEU A 209 -13.07 -21.19 -17.20
N VAL A 210 -14.04 -20.43 -16.69
CA VAL A 210 -15.40 -20.39 -17.25
C VAL A 210 -15.37 -19.89 -18.69
N PHE A 211 -14.57 -18.87 -19.00
CA PHE A 211 -14.41 -18.38 -20.37
C PHE A 211 -13.85 -19.44 -21.31
N ILE A 212 -12.83 -20.19 -20.89
CA ILE A 212 -12.26 -21.30 -21.67
C ILE A 212 -13.33 -22.38 -21.90
N LEU A 213 -14.04 -22.79 -20.84
CA LEU A 213 -15.09 -23.80 -20.94
C LEU A 213 -16.20 -23.40 -21.92
N VAL A 214 -16.65 -22.15 -21.88
CA VAL A 214 -17.67 -21.63 -22.81
C VAL A 214 -17.14 -21.66 -24.26
N ASN A 215 -15.88 -21.27 -24.49
CA ASN A 215 -15.29 -21.28 -25.82
C ASN A 215 -15.05 -22.69 -26.38
N VAL A 216 -14.82 -23.68 -25.53
CA VAL A 216 -14.72 -25.09 -25.93
C VAL A 216 -16.12 -25.69 -26.17
N TYR A 217 -17.08 -25.39 -25.31
CA TYR A 217 -18.44 -25.93 -25.39
C TYR A 217 -19.20 -25.47 -26.64
N LEU A 218 -19.00 -24.18 -27.05
CA LEU A 218 -19.67 -23.62 -28.22
C LEU A 218 -19.37 -24.38 -29.53
N PRO A 219 -18.10 -24.66 -29.89
CA PRO A 219 -17.81 -25.50 -31.04
C PRO A 219 -18.30 -26.95 -30.89
N MET A 220 -18.17 -27.54 -29.69
CA MET A 220 -18.62 -28.92 -29.46
C MET A 220 -20.13 -29.06 -29.61
N SER A 221 -20.92 -28.09 -29.20
CA SER A 221 -22.38 -28.10 -29.38
C SER A 221 -22.81 -28.00 -30.86
N GLN A 222 -21.92 -27.61 -31.75
CA GLN A 222 -22.16 -27.46 -33.18
C GLN A 222 -21.48 -28.57 -34.01
N ILE A 223 -20.95 -29.60 -33.37
CA ILE A 223 -20.16 -30.66 -34.04
C ILE A 223 -20.91 -31.33 -35.19
N ASN A 224 -22.22 -31.52 -35.03
CA ASN A 224 -23.06 -32.09 -36.07
C ASN A 224 -23.19 -31.18 -37.29
N VAL A 225 -23.28 -29.84 -37.08
CA VAL A 225 -23.32 -28.84 -38.16
C VAL A 225 -21.97 -28.78 -38.88
N ILE A 226 -20.88 -28.81 -38.12
CA ILE A 226 -19.52 -28.89 -38.66
C ILE A 226 -19.33 -30.16 -39.51
N GLY A 227 -19.79 -31.29 -38.98
CA GLY A 227 -19.74 -32.57 -39.69
C GLY A 227 -20.47 -32.53 -41.04
N ILE A 228 -21.69 -32.01 -41.06
CA ILE A 228 -22.48 -31.87 -42.30
C ILE A 228 -21.80 -30.93 -43.32
N GLN A 229 -21.27 -29.81 -42.85
CA GLN A 229 -20.54 -28.88 -43.70
C GLN A 229 -19.26 -29.48 -44.29
N LYS A 230 -18.56 -30.30 -43.53
CA LYS A 230 -17.38 -31.04 -43.97
C LYS A 230 -17.73 -32.10 -45.01
N LEU A 231 -18.79 -32.85 -44.80
CA LEU A 231 -19.29 -33.86 -45.75
C LEU A 231 -19.70 -33.21 -47.06
N ASN A 232 -20.17 -31.95 -47.03
CA ASN A 232 -20.49 -31.15 -48.20
C ASN A 232 -19.26 -30.49 -48.86
N GLY A 233 -18.03 -30.84 -48.46
CA GLY A 233 -16.80 -30.38 -49.09
C GLY A 233 -16.34 -28.97 -48.65
N TRP A 234 -16.91 -28.40 -47.59
CA TRP A 234 -16.51 -27.10 -47.11
C TRP A 234 -15.08 -27.10 -46.55
N SER A 235 -14.28 -26.09 -46.90
CA SER A 235 -12.93 -25.95 -46.36
C SER A 235 -12.96 -25.64 -44.87
N ASN A 236 -11.85 -25.89 -44.15
CA ASN A 236 -11.73 -25.57 -42.72
C ASN A 236 -11.94 -24.09 -42.47
N ILE A 237 -11.44 -23.23 -43.36
CA ILE A 237 -11.57 -21.77 -43.26
C ILE A 237 -13.03 -21.35 -43.41
N THR A 238 -13.75 -21.95 -44.38
CA THR A 238 -15.17 -21.65 -44.61
C THR A 238 -16.04 -22.07 -43.47
N VAL A 239 -15.79 -23.23 -42.87
CA VAL A 239 -16.47 -23.71 -41.68
C VAL A 239 -16.19 -22.80 -40.48
N PHE A 240 -14.93 -22.44 -40.26
CA PHE A 240 -14.54 -21.53 -39.21
C PHE A 240 -15.20 -20.14 -39.34
N ASN A 241 -15.17 -19.55 -40.54
CA ASN A 241 -15.82 -18.27 -40.82
C ASN A 241 -17.34 -18.33 -40.67
N GLY A 242 -17.95 -19.48 -41.02
CA GLY A 242 -19.37 -19.72 -40.77
C GLY A 242 -19.72 -19.77 -39.28
N LEU A 243 -18.89 -20.42 -38.48
CA LEU A 243 -19.07 -20.50 -37.02
C LEU A 243 -18.89 -19.15 -36.34
N THR A 244 -17.89 -18.35 -36.79
CA THR A 244 -17.66 -17.00 -36.24
C THR A 244 -18.79 -16.04 -36.62
N LYS A 245 -19.30 -16.09 -37.87
CA LYS A 245 -20.48 -15.32 -38.29
C LYS A 245 -21.73 -15.72 -37.50
N LEU A 246 -21.95 -17.01 -37.29
CA LEU A 246 -23.00 -17.52 -36.40
C LEU A 246 -22.74 -17.14 -34.93
N GLY A 247 -21.53 -16.91 -34.51
CA GLY A 247 -21.12 -16.36 -33.21
C GLY A 247 -21.32 -14.83 -33.09
N ALA A 248 -21.42 -14.07 -34.17
CA ALA A 248 -21.51 -12.62 -34.18
C ALA A 248 -22.94 -12.02 -34.34
N ILE A 249 -23.96 -12.85 -34.45
CA ILE A 249 -25.38 -12.47 -34.37
C ILE A 249 -25.91 -13.00 -33.03
#